data_31414924db481d8c7d91c9809f0321f7
#
_entry.id   31414924db481d8c7d91c9809f0321f7
#
_cell.length_a   1.000
_cell.length_b   1.000
_cell.length_c   1.000
_cell.angle_alpha   90.00
_cell.angle_beta   90.00
_cell.angle_gamma   90.00
#
_symmetry.space_group_name_H-M   'P 1'
#
loop_
_entity.id
_entity.type
_entity.pdbx_description
1 polymer ?
#
loop_
_entity_poly.entity_id
_entity_poly.type
_entity_poly.pdbx_seq_one_letter_code
_entity_poly.pdbx_strand_id
1 'polypeptide(L)'
;MGELPVWEFLIQIVILYVVVMVSLRLMGKREIGQLSVFDFVVSVMIAELSTLPMEDTNVPAWRSIVCIAVLVLLQLSVAWVSLRSHRFRHWVEGEPSVLIEHGRILDNEMRKTRYSMHDLLMQMREQGVANVADVELAVLETSGQLSVFPRPEARPLTAADLGIPAREDGIPLPLIVDGNVVSKTLTILARDEAWLAEEIQRLGYGNIRDVFFATIDRDGQVHVDPLDHKRAIRGDSTKKPSD
;
A
#
# COMPACT_ATOMS: atom_id res chain seq x y z
N MET A 1 8.90 -3.07 -46.83
CA MET A 1 8.60 -3.05 -45.44
C MET A 1 9.23 -1.76 -44.90
N GLY A 2 8.45 -0.72 -44.73
CA GLY A 2 8.96 0.56 -44.23
C GLY A 2 9.13 0.48 -42.71
N GLU A 3 10.35 0.63 -42.25
CA GLU A 3 10.62 0.83 -40.84
C GLU A 3 9.85 2.10 -40.40
N LEU A 4 9.10 2.00 -39.30
CA LEU A 4 8.44 3.17 -38.73
C LEU A 4 9.51 4.22 -38.41
N PRO A 5 9.32 5.49 -38.73
CA PRO A 5 10.26 6.53 -38.33
C PRO A 5 10.39 6.55 -36.83
N VAL A 6 11.59 6.75 -36.29
CA VAL A 6 11.94 6.64 -34.87
C VAL A 6 10.99 7.47 -33.98
N TRP A 7 10.52 8.63 -34.43
CA TRP A 7 9.60 9.47 -33.67
C TRP A 7 8.19 8.85 -33.53
N GLU A 8 7.68 8.13 -34.55
CA GLU A 8 6.41 7.41 -34.46
C GLU A 8 6.51 6.25 -33.45
N PHE A 9 7.63 5.53 -33.48
CA PHE A 9 7.92 4.49 -32.51
C PHE A 9 7.97 5.03 -31.07
N LEU A 10 8.62 6.18 -30.85
CA LEU A 10 8.66 6.81 -29.52
C LEU A 10 7.27 7.24 -29.04
N ILE A 11 6.46 7.82 -29.93
CA ILE A 11 5.07 8.19 -29.58
C ILE A 11 4.24 6.94 -29.23
N GLN A 12 4.41 5.85 -29.97
CA GLN A 12 3.74 4.59 -29.70
C GLN A 12 4.06 4.06 -28.30
N ILE A 13 5.34 4.09 -27.89
CA ILE A 13 5.77 3.70 -26.55
C ILE A 13 5.04 4.54 -25.49
N VAL A 14 4.99 5.86 -25.64
CA VAL A 14 4.33 6.75 -24.69
C VAL A 14 2.83 6.44 -24.61
N ILE A 15 2.17 6.24 -25.75
CA ILE A 15 0.74 5.89 -25.78
C ILE A 15 0.49 4.57 -25.03
N LEU A 16 1.26 3.52 -25.33
CA LEU A 16 1.11 2.21 -24.69
C LEU A 16 1.41 2.28 -23.19
N TYR A 17 2.43 3.03 -22.79
CA TYR A 17 2.70 3.28 -21.37
C TYR A 17 1.50 3.90 -20.66
N VAL A 18 0.90 4.95 -21.23
CA VAL A 18 -0.28 5.59 -20.65
C VAL A 18 -1.46 4.62 -20.59
N VAL A 19 -1.69 3.83 -21.65
CA VAL A 19 -2.76 2.82 -21.68
C VAL A 19 -2.57 1.79 -20.57
N VAL A 20 -1.37 1.24 -20.42
CA VAL A 20 -1.06 0.26 -19.36
C VAL A 20 -1.22 0.90 -17.97
N MET A 21 -0.68 2.10 -17.77
CA MET A 21 -0.81 2.83 -16.49
C MET A 21 -2.28 3.07 -16.12
N VAL A 22 -3.09 3.52 -17.07
CA VAL A 22 -4.54 3.74 -16.85
C VAL A 22 -5.25 2.42 -16.57
N SER A 23 -4.92 1.37 -17.32
CA SER A 23 -5.48 0.02 -17.14
C SER A 23 -5.26 -0.52 -15.75
N LEU A 24 -4.01 -0.49 -15.27
CA LEU A 24 -3.66 -0.93 -13.92
C LEU A 24 -4.33 -0.07 -12.85
N ARG A 25 -4.46 1.24 -13.08
CA ARG A 25 -5.14 2.14 -12.15
C ARG A 25 -6.65 1.87 -12.05
N LEU A 26 -7.29 1.48 -13.16
CA LEU A 26 -8.72 1.11 -13.21
C LEU A 26 -9.00 -0.22 -12.50
N MET A 27 -8.06 -1.16 -12.53
CA MET A 27 -8.18 -2.47 -11.90
C MET A 27 -8.20 -2.39 -10.36
N GLY A 28 -7.74 -1.29 -9.76
CA GLY A 28 -7.90 -1.04 -8.31
C GLY A 28 -6.62 -0.60 -7.62
N LYS A 29 -6.76 -0.31 -6.30
CA LYS A 29 -5.67 0.19 -5.44
C LYS A 29 -4.97 -0.94 -4.66
N ARG A 30 -5.07 -2.19 -5.11
CA ARG A 30 -4.36 -3.29 -4.45
C ARG A 30 -2.86 -3.07 -4.62
N GLU A 31 -2.13 -3.01 -3.51
CA GLU A 31 -0.68 -2.89 -3.53
C GLU A 31 -0.08 -4.11 -4.22
N ILE A 32 1.03 -3.91 -4.94
CA ILE A 32 1.72 -4.96 -5.70
C ILE A 32 2.05 -6.19 -4.83
N GLY A 33 2.30 -5.98 -3.52
CA GLY A 33 2.59 -7.04 -2.55
C GLY A 33 1.39 -7.89 -2.11
N GLN A 34 0.15 -7.52 -2.48
CA GLN A 34 -1.09 -8.22 -2.12
C GLN A 34 -1.94 -8.59 -3.34
N LEU A 35 -1.31 -8.64 -4.53
CA LEU A 35 -1.99 -9.09 -5.75
C LEU A 35 -2.49 -10.54 -5.59
N SER A 36 -3.75 -10.77 -5.92
CA SER A 36 -4.23 -12.15 -6.08
C SER A 36 -3.52 -12.80 -7.26
N VAL A 37 -3.48 -14.13 -7.29
CA VAL A 37 -2.93 -14.88 -8.43
C VAL A 37 -3.62 -14.46 -9.74
N PHE A 38 -4.91 -14.16 -9.68
CA PHE A 38 -5.70 -13.71 -10.81
C PHE A 38 -5.28 -12.32 -11.31
N ASP A 39 -5.10 -11.35 -10.40
CA ASP A 39 -4.61 -10.00 -10.74
C ASP A 39 -3.21 -10.06 -11.35
N PHE A 40 -2.35 -10.94 -10.83
CA PHE A 40 -1.00 -11.16 -11.36
C PHE A 40 -1.03 -11.68 -12.80
N VAL A 41 -1.83 -12.71 -13.09
CA VAL A 41 -1.97 -13.27 -14.44
C VAL A 41 -2.41 -12.21 -15.44
N VAL A 42 -3.44 -11.42 -15.10
CA VAL A 42 -3.91 -10.35 -15.97
C VAL A 42 -2.85 -9.27 -16.18
N SER A 43 -2.09 -8.92 -15.13
CA SER A 43 -1.00 -7.94 -15.25
C SER A 43 0.11 -8.41 -16.19
N VAL A 44 0.49 -9.69 -16.12
CA VAL A 44 1.47 -10.30 -17.03
C VAL A 44 0.93 -10.29 -18.47
N MET A 45 -0.34 -10.65 -18.70
CA MET A 45 -0.96 -10.62 -20.02
C MET A 45 -1.01 -9.19 -20.60
N ILE A 46 -1.32 -8.18 -19.79
CA ILE A 46 -1.31 -6.77 -20.21
C ILE A 46 0.11 -6.35 -20.61
N ALA A 47 1.12 -6.73 -19.83
CA ALA A 47 2.52 -6.41 -20.12
C ALA A 47 2.93 -7.02 -21.48
N GLU A 48 2.66 -8.29 -21.73
CA GLU A 48 2.95 -8.98 -22.99
C GLU A 48 2.25 -8.32 -24.18
N LEU A 49 0.94 -8.05 -24.06
CA LEU A 49 0.18 -7.40 -25.12
C LEU A 49 0.68 -6.00 -25.45
N SER A 50 1.28 -5.29 -24.49
CA SER A 50 1.82 -3.95 -24.70
C SER A 50 3.12 -3.96 -25.51
N THR A 51 3.90 -5.05 -25.46
CA THR A 51 5.18 -5.17 -26.21
C THR A 51 5.01 -5.64 -27.64
N LEU A 52 3.95 -6.38 -27.95
CA LEU A 52 3.71 -6.96 -29.28
C LEU A 52 3.86 -5.95 -30.45
N PRO A 53 3.29 -4.73 -30.41
CA PRO A 53 3.45 -3.78 -31.51
C PRO A 53 4.85 -3.19 -31.63
N MET A 54 5.70 -3.38 -30.63
CA MET A 54 7.09 -2.92 -30.63
C MET A 54 8.01 -3.99 -31.24
N GLU A 55 7.64 -5.27 -31.07
CA GLU A 55 8.42 -6.40 -31.58
C GLU A 55 8.09 -6.72 -33.05
N ASP A 56 6.81 -6.61 -33.43
CA ASP A 56 6.33 -6.86 -34.78
C ASP A 56 5.60 -5.63 -35.35
N THR A 57 6.25 -4.94 -36.27
CA THR A 57 5.72 -3.75 -36.96
C THR A 57 4.46 -4.03 -37.79
N ASN A 58 4.14 -5.31 -38.06
CA ASN A 58 2.92 -5.71 -38.77
C ASN A 58 1.71 -5.71 -37.81
N VAL A 59 1.93 -5.67 -36.47
CA VAL A 59 0.88 -5.59 -35.49
C VAL A 59 0.61 -4.13 -35.14
N PRO A 60 -0.51 -3.56 -35.59
CA PRO A 60 -0.80 -2.17 -35.28
C PRO A 60 -1.16 -2.00 -33.78
N ALA A 61 -0.67 -0.94 -33.14
CA ALA A 61 -0.85 -0.65 -31.71
C ALA A 61 -2.31 -0.69 -31.25
N TRP A 62 -3.26 -0.28 -32.11
CA TRP A 62 -4.69 -0.30 -31.74
C TRP A 62 -5.21 -1.70 -31.41
N ARG A 63 -4.65 -2.77 -32.01
CA ARG A 63 -5.05 -4.16 -31.68
C ARG A 63 -4.67 -4.51 -30.25
N SER A 64 -3.44 -4.19 -29.84
CA SER A 64 -3.01 -4.38 -28.45
C SER A 64 -3.87 -3.56 -27.48
N ILE A 65 -4.19 -2.32 -27.81
CA ILE A 65 -5.07 -1.47 -26.99
C ILE A 65 -6.45 -2.10 -26.81
N VAL A 66 -7.04 -2.63 -27.90
CA VAL A 66 -8.34 -3.33 -27.82
C VAL A 66 -8.24 -4.58 -26.95
N CYS A 67 -7.21 -5.40 -27.12
CA CYS A 67 -7.01 -6.60 -26.30
C CYS A 67 -6.83 -6.25 -24.83
N ILE A 68 -6.04 -5.22 -24.50
CA ILE A 68 -5.86 -4.73 -23.13
C ILE A 68 -7.21 -4.24 -22.57
N ALA A 69 -7.98 -3.47 -23.33
CA ALA A 69 -9.30 -3.00 -22.91
C ALA A 69 -10.26 -4.17 -22.62
N VAL A 70 -10.26 -5.22 -23.43
CA VAL A 70 -11.04 -6.45 -23.17
C VAL A 70 -10.60 -7.13 -21.88
N LEU A 71 -9.30 -7.26 -21.62
CA LEU A 71 -8.79 -7.83 -20.36
C LEU A 71 -9.21 -7.01 -19.16
N VAL A 72 -9.11 -5.69 -19.24
CA VAL A 72 -9.55 -4.79 -18.15
C VAL A 72 -11.05 -4.93 -17.88
N LEU A 73 -11.88 -4.97 -18.93
CA LEU A 73 -13.33 -5.18 -18.79
C LEU A 73 -13.65 -6.54 -18.18
N LEU A 74 -12.93 -7.59 -18.58
CA LEU A 74 -13.07 -8.92 -18.03
C LEU A 74 -12.70 -8.93 -16.54
N GLN A 75 -11.58 -8.30 -16.17
CA GLN A 75 -11.14 -8.16 -14.78
C GLN A 75 -12.16 -7.42 -13.92
N LEU A 76 -12.67 -6.29 -14.40
CA LEU A 76 -13.71 -5.53 -13.70
C LEU A 76 -15.00 -6.34 -13.54
N SER A 77 -15.35 -7.13 -14.55
CA SER A 77 -16.52 -8.01 -14.51
C SER A 77 -16.35 -9.12 -13.46
N VAL A 78 -15.17 -9.76 -13.41
CA VAL A 78 -14.83 -10.77 -12.40
C VAL A 78 -14.86 -10.16 -11.00
N ALA A 79 -14.26 -8.99 -10.81
CA ALA A 79 -14.30 -8.28 -9.54
C ALA A 79 -15.74 -7.96 -9.10
N TRP A 80 -16.57 -7.49 -10.03
CA TRP A 80 -17.97 -7.18 -9.75
C TRP A 80 -18.80 -8.42 -9.39
N VAL A 81 -18.59 -9.55 -10.07
CA VAL A 81 -19.27 -10.83 -9.75
C VAL A 81 -18.77 -11.34 -8.39
N SER A 82 -17.46 -11.25 -8.10
CA SER A 82 -16.87 -11.67 -6.80
C SER A 82 -17.47 -10.89 -5.62
N LEU A 83 -17.80 -9.60 -5.83
CA LEU A 83 -18.49 -8.80 -4.80
C LEU A 83 -19.92 -9.30 -4.51
N ARG A 84 -20.59 -9.89 -5.50
CA ARG A 84 -22.00 -10.34 -5.37
C ARG A 84 -22.15 -11.80 -5.04
N SER A 85 -21.18 -12.64 -5.36
CA SER A 85 -21.26 -14.09 -5.19
C SER A 85 -20.10 -14.61 -4.34
N HIS A 86 -20.42 -15.00 -3.10
CA HIS A 86 -19.45 -15.62 -2.19
C HIS A 86 -18.81 -16.88 -2.77
N ARG A 87 -19.63 -17.74 -3.41
CA ARG A 87 -19.15 -18.99 -4.03
C ARG A 87 -18.18 -18.71 -5.18
N PHE A 88 -18.47 -17.72 -6.00
CA PHE A 88 -17.61 -17.32 -7.10
C PHE A 88 -16.28 -16.77 -6.59
N ARG A 89 -16.32 -15.94 -5.53
CA ARG A 89 -15.12 -15.42 -4.89
C ARG A 89 -14.22 -16.53 -4.36
N HIS A 90 -14.77 -17.52 -3.64
CA HIS A 90 -14.00 -18.67 -3.18
C HIS A 90 -13.34 -19.44 -4.32
N TRP A 91 -14.02 -19.57 -5.43
CA TRP A 91 -13.47 -20.26 -6.60
C TRP A 91 -12.33 -19.48 -7.26
N VAL A 92 -12.41 -18.15 -7.36
CA VAL A 92 -11.42 -17.29 -8.02
C VAL A 92 -10.24 -16.93 -7.09
N GLU A 93 -10.55 -16.50 -5.87
CA GLU A 93 -9.54 -15.98 -4.93
C GLU A 93 -9.00 -17.07 -3.98
N GLY A 94 -9.70 -18.22 -3.88
CA GLY A 94 -9.38 -19.25 -2.90
C GLY A 94 -9.90 -18.93 -1.50
N GLU A 95 -9.49 -19.74 -0.53
CA GLU A 95 -9.81 -19.57 0.88
C GLU A 95 -8.54 -19.56 1.72
N PRO A 96 -8.48 -18.74 2.78
CA PRO A 96 -7.41 -18.82 3.76
C PRO A 96 -7.40 -20.19 4.43
N SER A 97 -6.21 -20.68 4.77
CA SER A 97 -6.03 -21.99 5.40
C SER A 97 -5.42 -21.87 6.78
N VAL A 98 -6.04 -22.46 7.79
CA VAL A 98 -5.50 -22.48 9.15
C VAL A 98 -4.35 -23.48 9.21
N LEU A 99 -3.15 -23.03 9.55
CA LEU A 99 -1.94 -23.86 9.67
C LEU A 99 -1.56 -24.16 11.12
N ILE A 100 -1.87 -23.26 12.05
CA ILE A 100 -1.68 -23.46 13.49
C ILE A 100 -2.97 -23.09 14.21
N GLU A 101 -3.38 -23.93 15.16
CA GLU A 101 -4.50 -23.71 16.04
C GLU A 101 -4.13 -24.14 17.46
N HIS A 102 -4.30 -23.25 18.44
CA HIS A 102 -3.95 -23.47 19.86
C HIS A 102 -2.54 -24.01 20.08
N GLY A 103 -1.55 -23.49 19.34
CA GLY A 103 -0.16 -23.91 19.41
C GLY A 103 0.15 -25.26 18.78
N ARG A 104 -0.79 -25.83 18.01
CA ARG A 104 -0.61 -27.11 17.31
C ARG A 104 -0.60 -26.88 15.81
N ILE A 105 0.38 -27.44 15.13
CA ILE A 105 0.49 -27.39 13.68
C ILE A 105 -0.50 -28.40 13.08
N LEU A 106 -1.25 -27.95 12.07
CA LEU A 106 -2.19 -28.75 11.30
C LEU A 106 -1.48 -29.32 10.06
N ASP A 107 -0.78 -30.47 10.23
CA ASP A 107 0.05 -31.08 9.18
C ASP A 107 -0.75 -31.45 7.92
N ASN A 108 -2.00 -31.81 8.04
CA ASN A 108 -2.89 -32.10 6.91
C ASN A 108 -3.16 -30.85 6.07
N GLU A 109 -3.38 -29.71 6.71
CA GLU A 109 -3.60 -28.43 6.01
C GLU A 109 -2.30 -27.93 5.34
N MET A 110 -1.16 -28.09 6.00
CA MET A 110 0.15 -27.81 5.40
C MET A 110 0.41 -28.65 4.15
N ARG A 111 0.04 -29.94 4.17
CA ARG A 111 0.16 -30.81 2.98
C ARG A 111 -0.75 -30.39 1.85
N LYS A 112 -2.01 -30.03 2.13
CA LYS A 112 -2.98 -29.56 1.12
C LYS A 112 -2.50 -28.28 0.45
N THR A 113 -1.97 -27.34 1.22
CA THR A 113 -1.46 -26.07 0.73
C THR A 113 -0.04 -26.16 0.16
N ARG A 114 0.62 -27.35 0.27
CA ARG A 114 2.03 -27.56 -0.12
C ARG A 114 2.97 -26.60 0.60
N TYR A 115 2.64 -26.24 1.82
CA TYR A 115 3.42 -25.30 2.63
C TYR A 115 4.41 -26.08 3.50
N SER A 116 5.69 -25.72 3.41
CA SER A 116 6.72 -26.43 4.16
C SER A 116 6.87 -25.91 5.59
N MET A 117 7.43 -26.77 6.46
CA MET A 117 7.74 -26.36 7.83
C MET A 117 8.76 -25.21 7.87
N HIS A 118 9.66 -25.16 6.88
CA HIS A 118 10.65 -24.09 6.77
C HIS A 118 9.97 -22.74 6.47
N ASP A 119 9.02 -22.72 5.53
CA ASP A 119 8.26 -21.52 5.19
C ASP A 119 7.43 -21.03 6.37
N LEU A 120 6.77 -21.95 7.09
CA LEU A 120 6.00 -21.63 8.29
C LEU A 120 6.87 -20.92 9.33
N LEU A 121 8.01 -21.51 9.70
CA LEU A 121 8.90 -20.94 10.70
C LEU A 121 9.56 -19.63 10.23
N MET A 122 9.83 -19.49 8.94
CA MET A 122 10.37 -18.26 8.36
C MET A 122 9.36 -17.13 8.49
N GLN A 123 8.13 -17.32 8.02
CA GLN A 123 7.10 -16.30 8.08
C GLN A 123 6.66 -15.98 9.51
N MET A 124 6.64 -16.96 10.43
CA MET A 124 6.43 -16.67 11.86
C MET A 124 7.47 -15.70 12.41
N ARG A 125 8.78 -15.90 12.08
CA ARG A 125 9.85 -14.97 12.51
C ARG A 125 9.70 -13.58 11.90
N GLU A 126 9.26 -13.49 10.66
CA GLU A 126 8.95 -12.20 10.01
C GLU A 126 7.83 -11.44 10.75
N GLN A 127 6.88 -12.16 11.36
CA GLN A 127 5.83 -11.61 12.21
C GLN A 127 6.28 -11.42 13.68
N GLY A 128 7.57 -11.65 13.99
CA GLY A 128 8.13 -11.47 15.33
C GLY A 128 7.82 -12.61 16.32
N VAL A 129 7.29 -13.73 15.85
CA VAL A 129 6.96 -14.88 16.70
C VAL A 129 7.96 -16.01 16.47
N ALA A 130 8.70 -16.39 17.53
CA ALA A 130 9.75 -17.40 17.43
C ALA A 130 9.28 -18.83 17.77
N ASN A 131 8.24 -18.96 18.61
CA ASN A 131 7.80 -20.24 19.13
C ASN A 131 6.37 -20.56 18.71
N VAL A 132 6.16 -21.73 18.11
CA VAL A 132 4.81 -22.22 17.71
C VAL A 132 3.87 -22.32 18.90
N ALA A 133 4.38 -22.68 20.10
CA ALA A 133 3.58 -22.80 21.30
C ALA A 133 2.93 -21.46 21.74
N ASP A 134 3.48 -20.33 21.33
CA ASP A 134 3.00 -18.98 21.63
C ASP A 134 1.92 -18.50 20.67
N VAL A 135 1.61 -19.31 19.64
CA VAL A 135 0.60 -18.99 18.61
C VAL A 135 -0.76 -19.55 19.00
N GLU A 136 -1.76 -18.69 19.05
CA GLU A 136 -3.16 -19.12 19.19
C GLU A 136 -3.72 -19.59 17.84
N LEU A 137 -3.52 -18.78 16.79
CA LEU A 137 -3.99 -19.04 15.44
C LEU A 137 -2.97 -18.54 14.43
N ALA A 138 -2.65 -19.35 13.41
CA ALA A 138 -1.94 -18.89 12.24
C ALA A 138 -2.69 -19.27 10.97
N VAL A 139 -2.93 -18.31 10.11
CA VAL A 139 -3.72 -18.43 8.89
C VAL A 139 -2.86 -18.09 7.68
N LEU A 140 -2.74 -19.00 6.75
CA LEU A 140 -2.16 -18.75 5.44
C LEU A 140 -3.21 -18.05 4.57
N GLU A 141 -2.96 -16.79 4.27
CA GLU A 141 -3.84 -15.97 3.44
C GLU A 141 -3.77 -16.38 1.97
N THR A 142 -4.77 -15.98 1.19
CA THR A 142 -4.80 -16.24 -0.26
C THR A 142 -3.68 -15.52 -1.03
N SER A 143 -3.06 -14.50 -0.43
CA SER A 143 -1.86 -13.83 -0.95
C SER A 143 -0.57 -14.64 -0.74
N GLY A 144 -0.62 -15.74 0.05
CA GLY A 144 0.55 -16.51 0.45
C GLY A 144 1.28 -15.97 1.68
N GLN A 145 0.78 -14.91 2.31
CA GLN A 145 1.30 -14.39 3.58
C GLN A 145 0.69 -15.13 4.76
N LEU A 146 1.44 -15.22 5.86
CA LEU A 146 0.97 -15.82 7.11
C LEU A 146 0.49 -14.74 8.07
N SER A 147 -0.77 -14.78 8.47
CA SER A 147 -1.31 -13.98 9.57
C SER A 147 -1.15 -14.76 10.87
N VAL A 148 -0.43 -14.19 11.84
CA VAL A 148 -0.14 -14.85 13.12
C VAL A 148 -0.79 -14.10 14.27
N PHE A 149 -1.58 -14.80 15.05
CA PHE A 149 -2.25 -14.30 16.25
C PHE A 149 -1.62 -14.99 17.47
N PRO A 150 -0.80 -14.28 18.27
CA PRO A 150 -0.20 -14.86 19.46
C PRO A 150 -1.25 -15.10 20.55
N ARG A 151 -0.94 -16.03 21.45
CA ARG A 151 -1.74 -16.26 22.65
C ARG A 151 -1.79 -15.03 23.55
N PRO A 152 -2.84 -14.86 24.35
CA PRO A 152 -2.93 -13.72 25.28
C PRO A 152 -1.69 -13.53 26.15
N GLU A 153 -1.06 -14.63 26.59
CA GLU A 153 0.12 -14.63 27.45
C GLU A 153 1.41 -14.25 26.72
N ALA A 154 1.42 -14.40 25.37
CA ALA A 154 2.60 -14.16 24.53
C ALA A 154 2.51 -12.83 23.73
N ARG A 155 1.39 -12.12 23.78
CA ARG A 155 1.23 -10.82 23.13
C ARG A 155 1.75 -9.67 24.00
N PRO A 156 2.14 -8.54 23.40
CA PRO A 156 2.44 -7.33 24.16
C PRO A 156 1.26 -6.90 25.04
N LEU A 157 1.56 -6.44 26.25
CA LEU A 157 0.55 -5.89 27.15
C LEU A 157 -0.04 -4.60 26.57
N THR A 158 -1.35 -4.48 26.68
CA THR A 158 -2.08 -3.27 26.31
C THR A 158 -2.44 -2.44 27.54
N ALA A 159 -2.78 -1.17 27.35
CA ALA A 159 -3.28 -0.32 28.43
C ALA A 159 -4.53 -0.93 29.10
N ALA A 160 -5.39 -1.59 28.33
CA ALA A 160 -6.59 -2.26 28.82
C ALA A 160 -6.26 -3.44 29.76
N ASP A 161 -5.20 -4.21 29.49
CA ASP A 161 -4.75 -5.31 30.33
C ASP A 161 -4.27 -4.81 31.70
N LEU A 162 -3.77 -3.58 31.77
CA LEU A 162 -3.30 -2.92 33.00
C LEU A 162 -4.39 -2.09 33.68
N GLY A 163 -5.60 -2.05 33.14
CA GLY A 163 -6.69 -1.21 33.68
C GLY A 163 -6.43 0.30 33.52
N ILE A 164 -5.50 0.68 32.65
CA ILE A 164 -5.15 2.07 32.38
C ILE A 164 -6.10 2.59 31.31
N PRO A 165 -6.79 3.72 31.52
CA PRO A 165 -7.61 4.31 30.47
C PRO A 165 -6.73 4.67 29.27
N ALA A 166 -7.00 4.06 28.11
CA ALA A 166 -6.28 4.37 26.89
C ALA A 166 -6.61 5.80 26.46
N ARG A 167 -5.59 6.61 26.22
CA ARG A 167 -5.76 7.87 25.51
C ARG A 167 -6.09 7.55 24.05
N GLU A 168 -7.10 8.20 23.53
CA GLU A 168 -7.36 8.17 22.11
C GLU A 168 -6.35 9.07 21.38
N ASP A 169 -5.14 8.57 21.19
CA ASP A 169 -4.14 9.24 20.37
C ASP A 169 -4.57 9.11 18.90
N GLY A 170 -5.17 10.16 18.34
CA GLY A 170 -5.51 10.22 16.92
C GLY A 170 -4.25 10.26 16.06
N ILE A 171 -4.37 9.87 14.79
CA ILE A 171 -3.29 10.08 13.81
C ILE A 171 -3.18 11.59 13.57
N PRO A 172 -2.00 12.21 13.75
CA PRO A 172 -1.80 13.62 13.43
C PRO A 172 -2.17 13.92 11.98
N LEU A 173 -2.91 14.99 11.75
CA LEU A 173 -3.34 15.40 10.42
C LEU A 173 -2.32 16.34 9.80
N PRO A 174 -1.91 16.12 8.52
CA PRO A 174 -0.98 17.01 7.85
C PRO A 174 -1.65 18.35 7.54
N LEU A 175 -0.98 19.45 7.93
CA LEU A 175 -1.37 20.83 7.63
C LEU A 175 -0.59 21.40 6.45
N ILE A 176 0.71 21.08 6.38
CA ILE A 176 1.62 21.54 5.33
C ILE A 176 2.46 20.34 4.87
N VAL A 177 2.64 20.20 3.56
CA VAL A 177 3.52 19.23 2.92
C VAL A 177 4.29 19.94 1.80
N ASP A 178 5.62 19.86 1.82
CA ASP A 178 6.50 20.50 0.83
C ASP A 178 6.18 22.01 0.63
N GLY A 179 5.91 22.74 1.71
CA GLY A 179 5.56 24.16 1.66
C GLY A 179 4.15 24.47 1.15
N ASN A 180 3.35 23.44 0.87
CA ASN A 180 1.98 23.59 0.37
C ASN A 180 0.95 23.25 1.46
N VAL A 181 -0.11 24.05 1.53
CA VAL A 181 -1.19 23.87 2.49
C VAL A 181 -2.06 22.68 2.08
N VAL A 182 -2.39 21.81 3.04
CA VAL A 182 -3.35 20.71 2.86
C VAL A 182 -4.76 21.20 3.16
N SER A 183 -5.42 21.81 2.18
CA SER A 183 -6.74 22.45 2.33
C SER A 183 -7.82 21.50 2.87
N LYS A 184 -7.72 20.20 2.55
CA LYS A 184 -8.63 19.18 3.08
C LYS A 184 -8.58 19.10 4.60
N THR A 185 -7.40 19.19 5.19
CA THR A 185 -7.24 19.17 6.66
C THR A 185 -7.83 20.41 7.30
N LEU A 186 -7.59 21.58 6.71
CA LEU A 186 -8.18 22.83 7.20
C LEU A 186 -9.71 22.78 7.19
N THR A 187 -10.31 22.21 6.15
CA THR A 187 -11.76 22.00 6.07
C THR A 187 -12.26 21.08 7.19
N ILE A 188 -11.57 19.99 7.49
CA ILE A 188 -11.91 19.05 8.58
C ILE A 188 -11.86 19.75 9.94
N LEU A 189 -10.89 20.64 10.14
CA LEU A 189 -10.68 21.39 11.36
C LEU A 189 -11.58 22.62 11.49
N ALA A 190 -12.37 22.94 10.45
CA ALA A 190 -13.12 24.19 10.34
C ALA A 190 -12.22 25.43 10.54
N ARG A 191 -11.02 25.41 9.95
CA ARG A 191 -10.00 26.46 9.99
C ARG A 191 -9.68 26.92 8.57
N ASP A 192 -9.08 28.11 8.47
CA ASP A 192 -8.65 28.71 7.20
C ASP A 192 -7.10 28.83 7.11
N GLU A 193 -6.63 29.26 5.97
CA GLU A 193 -5.20 29.50 5.75
C GLU A 193 -4.64 30.66 6.59
N ALA A 194 -5.48 31.62 6.97
CA ALA A 194 -5.08 32.76 7.80
C ALA A 194 -4.73 32.25 9.21
N TRP A 195 -5.60 31.41 9.79
CA TRP A 195 -5.30 30.74 11.06
C TRP A 195 -3.99 29.94 11.00
N LEU A 196 -3.75 29.18 9.90
CA LEU A 196 -2.53 28.40 9.77
C LEU A 196 -1.29 29.31 9.69
N ALA A 197 -1.38 30.42 8.97
CA ALA A 197 -0.28 31.39 8.86
C ALA A 197 0.06 32.02 10.21
N GLU A 198 -0.96 32.39 11.01
CA GLU A 198 -0.77 32.91 12.35
C GLU A 198 -0.12 31.87 13.27
N GLU A 199 -0.55 30.61 13.19
CA GLU A 199 -0.01 29.53 14.01
C GLU A 199 1.48 29.25 13.67
N ILE A 200 1.82 29.22 12.38
CA ILE A 200 3.20 29.07 11.91
C ILE A 200 4.08 30.23 12.40
N GLN A 201 3.56 31.47 12.36
CA GLN A 201 4.27 32.63 12.88
C GLN A 201 4.42 32.57 14.40
N ARG A 202 3.39 32.14 15.14
CA ARG A 202 3.43 31.94 16.60
C ARG A 202 4.51 30.94 17.01
N LEU A 203 4.71 29.90 16.22
CA LEU A 203 5.76 28.90 16.41
C LEU A 203 7.14 29.41 15.96
N GLY A 204 7.21 30.65 15.43
CA GLY A 204 8.44 31.36 15.09
C GLY A 204 8.94 31.08 13.67
N TYR A 205 8.12 30.57 12.77
CA TYR A 205 8.44 30.41 11.36
C TYR A 205 7.88 31.60 10.55
N GLY A 206 8.66 32.09 9.59
CA GLY A 206 8.31 33.33 8.88
C GLY A 206 7.19 33.18 7.85
N ASN A 207 7.16 32.04 7.16
CA ASN A 207 6.19 31.77 6.09
C ASN A 207 5.88 30.28 6.01
N ILE A 208 4.67 29.95 5.55
CA ILE A 208 4.24 28.58 5.25
C ILE A 208 5.21 27.89 4.28
N ARG A 209 5.74 28.60 3.29
CA ARG A 209 6.70 28.08 2.31
C ARG A 209 8.06 27.72 2.90
N ASP A 210 8.37 28.15 4.11
CA ASP A 210 9.61 27.80 4.83
C ASP A 210 9.49 26.49 5.60
N VAL A 211 8.28 25.93 5.64
CA VAL A 211 7.93 24.70 6.35
C VAL A 211 7.92 23.54 5.37
N PHE A 212 8.72 22.51 5.64
CA PHE A 212 8.70 21.28 4.86
C PHE A 212 7.48 20.42 5.20
N PHE A 213 7.24 20.26 6.50
CA PHE A 213 6.12 19.44 7.00
C PHE A 213 5.54 20.04 8.27
N ALA A 214 4.22 20.08 8.37
CA ALA A 214 3.53 20.40 9.62
C ALA A 214 2.32 19.52 9.81
N THR A 215 2.11 19.10 11.06
CA THR A 215 0.95 18.30 11.49
C THR A 215 0.28 18.92 12.68
N ILE A 216 -0.99 18.59 12.87
CA ILE A 216 -1.74 18.88 14.08
C ILE A 216 -2.21 17.58 14.70
N ASP A 217 -1.99 17.41 16.01
CA ASP A 217 -2.52 16.30 16.77
C ASP A 217 -3.96 16.56 17.24
N ARG A 218 -4.54 15.58 17.93
CA ARG A 218 -5.91 15.67 18.45
C ARG A 218 -6.07 16.68 19.60
N ASP A 219 -4.98 16.95 20.32
CA ASP A 219 -4.93 17.94 21.41
C ASP A 219 -4.77 19.38 20.84
N GLY A 220 -4.68 19.53 19.51
CA GLY A 220 -4.52 20.80 18.83
C GLY A 220 -3.08 21.31 18.80
N GLN A 221 -2.10 20.50 19.18
CA GLN A 221 -0.69 20.87 19.08
C GLN A 221 -0.19 20.74 17.66
N VAL A 222 0.43 21.81 17.18
CA VAL A 222 1.04 21.85 15.84
C VAL A 222 2.52 21.53 15.94
N HIS A 223 2.94 20.47 15.26
CA HIS A 223 4.34 20.12 15.08
C HIS A 223 4.81 20.61 13.73
N VAL A 224 5.99 21.26 13.67
CA VAL A 224 6.53 21.88 12.45
C VAL A 224 7.95 21.44 12.22
N ASP A 225 8.22 20.95 11.02
CA ASP A 225 9.53 20.62 10.49
C ASP A 225 9.89 21.59 9.35
N PRO A 226 10.87 22.50 9.54
CA PRO A 226 11.24 23.47 8.52
C PRO A 226 12.07 22.84 7.39
N LEU A 227 12.16 23.52 6.25
CA LEU A 227 13.10 23.16 5.19
C LEU A 227 14.56 23.23 5.70
N ASP A 228 15.41 22.28 5.28
CA ASP A 228 16.80 22.14 5.77
C ASP A 228 17.64 23.41 5.67
N HIS A 229 17.50 24.19 4.59
CA HIS A 229 18.22 25.45 4.42
C HIS A 229 17.78 26.53 5.44
N LYS A 230 16.62 26.37 6.08
CA LYS A 230 16.14 27.26 7.14
C LYS A 230 16.50 26.76 8.54
N ARG A 231 16.76 25.46 8.73
CA ARG A 231 17.32 24.90 9.97
C ARG A 231 18.67 25.53 10.30
N ALA A 232 19.53 25.69 9.29
CA ALA A 232 20.87 26.28 9.46
C ALA A 232 20.85 27.73 9.99
N ILE A 233 19.81 28.51 9.69
CA ILE A 233 19.66 29.90 10.12
C ILE A 233 19.26 30.01 11.60
N ARG A 234 18.62 29.01 12.14
CA ARG A 234 18.03 29.02 13.51
C ARG A 234 18.95 28.46 14.59
N GLY A 235 20.12 27.90 14.23
CA GLY A 235 21.11 27.39 15.18
C GLY A 235 20.62 26.15 15.97
N ASP A 236 19.56 25.48 15.50
CA ASP A 236 19.04 24.28 16.12
C ASP A 236 19.84 23.05 15.66
N SER A 237 21.02 22.91 16.28
CA SER A 237 21.90 21.73 16.12
C SER A 237 21.42 20.58 17.00
N THR A 238 20.20 20.09 16.79
CA THR A 238 19.77 18.84 17.39
C THR A 238 20.34 17.66 16.60
N LYS A 239 21.44 17.17 17.13
CA LYS A 239 22.08 15.85 16.96
C LYS A 239 21.94 15.16 15.60
N LYS A 240 23.09 15.16 14.88
CA LYS A 240 23.46 14.10 13.95
C LYS A 240 23.19 12.71 14.56
N PRO A 241 22.61 11.76 13.83
CA PRO A 241 22.64 10.37 14.27
C PRO A 241 24.12 9.94 14.37
N SER A 242 24.48 9.42 15.50
CA SER A 242 25.79 8.75 15.69
C SER A 242 25.81 7.49 14.81
N ASP A 243 26.86 7.37 14.01
CA ASP A 243 27.25 6.19 13.24
C ASP A 243 27.24 4.89 14.07
#